data_0c0d36a1ba99de8a45afb4a255e297e3
#
_entry.id   0c0d36a1ba99de8a45afb4a255e297e3
#
_cell.length_a   1.000
_cell.length_b   1.000
_cell.length_c   1.000
_cell.angle_alpha   90.00
_cell.angle_beta   90.00
_cell.angle_gamma   90.00
#
_symmetry.space_group_name_H-M   'P 1'
#
loop_
_entity.id
_entity.type
_entity.pdbx_description
1 polymer ?
#
loop_
_entity_poly.entity_id
_entity_poly.type
_entity_poly.pdbx_seq_one_letter_code
_entity_poly.pdbx_strand_id
1 'polypeptide(L)'
;DADNIRQVAQLGIHMMGFIFYQKSPRCVSRPVSRCEADAGVERIGVFVNDSVMHILQCINDYNLNGVQLHGQEPPEFCRQLKANGVELLLKALSVASVNDLKQCGAYDGIVDYFVFDTKTPDYGGSGKCFDWEVLRHYKGTTPFLLSGGLGMHNTEELLRFQHPRWCGIDLNSCFEVAPGHKDVALLKQYLQTVREIL
;
A
#
# COMPACT_ATOMS: atom_id res chain seq x y z
N ASP A 1 -8.98 8.19 13.30
CA ASP A 1 -8.82 8.40 14.75
C ASP A 1 -7.39 8.83 15.06
N ALA A 2 -7.21 9.99 15.73
CA ALA A 2 -5.91 10.61 15.97
C ALA A 2 -5.01 9.79 16.92
N ASP A 3 -5.62 9.21 17.95
CA ASP A 3 -4.87 8.39 18.93
C ASP A 3 -4.38 7.11 18.28
N ASN A 4 -5.20 6.48 17.45
CA ASN A 4 -4.81 5.28 16.71
C ASN A 4 -3.68 5.58 15.71
N ILE A 5 -3.73 6.70 14.99
CA ILE A 5 -2.65 7.16 14.10
C ILE A 5 -1.33 7.29 14.87
N ARG A 6 -1.34 7.96 16.03
CA ARG A 6 -0.14 8.13 16.87
C ARG A 6 0.42 6.80 17.36
N GLN A 7 -0.45 5.90 17.84
CA GLN A 7 -0.03 4.58 18.32
C GLN A 7 0.59 3.73 17.22
N VAL A 8 -0.01 3.73 16.01
CA VAL A 8 0.52 3.00 14.85
C VAL A 8 1.84 3.61 14.39
N ALA A 9 1.98 4.94 14.35
CA ALA A 9 3.21 5.62 13.98
C ALA A 9 4.39 5.23 14.89
N GLN A 10 4.14 5.01 16.18
CA GLN A 10 5.15 4.59 17.16
C GLN A 10 5.61 3.13 16.97
N LEU A 11 4.98 2.36 16.10
CA LEU A 11 5.40 0.99 15.83
C LEU A 11 6.64 0.89 14.91
N GLY A 12 7.20 2.02 14.47
CA GLY A 12 8.37 2.06 13.59
C GLY A 12 8.05 1.61 12.16
N ILE A 13 6.88 1.97 11.66
CA ILE A 13 6.49 1.84 10.25
C ILE A 13 7.13 2.94 9.41
N HIS A 14 7.30 2.72 8.11
CA HIS A 14 7.89 3.71 7.20
C HIS A 14 6.84 4.57 6.51
N MET A 15 5.68 4.01 6.19
CA MET A 15 4.60 4.66 5.45
C MET A 15 3.26 4.42 6.12
N MET A 16 2.36 5.42 6.06
CA MET A 16 0.98 5.30 6.52
C MET A 16 0.03 5.79 5.43
N GLY A 17 -0.86 4.90 4.98
CA GLY A 17 -1.85 5.19 3.94
C GLY A 17 -3.09 5.90 4.49
N PHE A 18 -3.50 6.99 3.82
CA PHE A 18 -4.74 7.73 4.05
C PHE A 18 -5.62 7.61 2.81
N ILE A 19 -6.78 6.97 2.93
CA ILE A 19 -7.62 6.61 1.78
C ILE A 19 -8.59 7.74 1.48
N PHE A 20 -8.53 8.29 0.26
CA PHE A 20 -9.41 9.37 -0.23
C PHE A 20 -10.50 8.88 -1.21
N TYR A 21 -10.74 7.58 -1.26
CA TYR A 21 -11.79 7.00 -2.10
C TYR A 21 -13.12 6.95 -1.36
N GLN A 22 -14.08 7.76 -1.78
CA GLN A 22 -15.37 7.97 -1.08
C GLN A 22 -16.21 6.69 -0.90
N LYS A 23 -16.06 5.69 -1.79
CA LYS A 23 -16.78 4.41 -1.67
C LYS A 23 -16.12 3.44 -0.68
N SER A 24 -14.94 3.78 -0.17
CA SER A 24 -14.27 2.98 0.84
C SER A 24 -14.85 3.27 2.24
N PRO A 25 -15.13 2.24 3.04
CA PRO A 25 -15.50 2.45 4.44
C PRO A 25 -14.35 3.04 5.28
N ARG A 26 -13.14 3.11 4.71
CA ARG A 26 -11.93 3.67 5.30
C ARG A 26 -11.62 5.08 4.82
N CYS A 27 -12.55 5.70 4.06
CA CYS A 27 -12.33 7.03 3.50
C CYS A 27 -12.07 8.05 4.61
N VAL A 28 -11.03 8.87 4.45
CA VAL A 28 -10.74 9.98 5.35
C VAL A 28 -11.84 11.01 5.24
N SER A 29 -12.61 11.20 6.32
CA SER A 29 -13.76 12.10 6.37
C SER A 29 -13.48 13.41 7.11
N ARG A 30 -12.30 13.54 7.72
CA ARG A 30 -11.90 14.73 8.52
C ARG A 30 -10.45 15.07 8.26
N PRO A 31 -10.07 16.35 8.34
CA PRO A 31 -8.66 16.73 8.30
C PRO A 31 -7.87 15.99 9.39
N VAL A 32 -6.78 15.35 8.98
CA VAL A 32 -5.83 14.73 9.91
C VAL A 32 -4.81 15.79 10.26
N SER A 33 -4.69 16.15 11.54
CA SER A 33 -3.78 17.22 11.95
C SER A 33 -2.31 16.86 11.66
N ARG A 34 -1.49 17.89 11.43
CA ARG A 34 -0.06 17.71 11.12
C ARG A 34 0.71 16.95 12.19
N CYS A 35 0.29 17.05 13.44
CA CYS A 35 1.02 16.49 14.61
C CYS A 35 0.81 15.00 14.85
N GLU A 36 -0.06 14.33 14.10
CA GLU A 36 -0.50 12.98 14.45
C GLU A 36 0.38 11.86 13.88
N ALA A 37 1.28 12.18 12.95
CA ALA A 37 2.19 11.19 12.34
C ALA A 37 3.67 11.65 12.33
N ASP A 38 4.08 12.46 13.30
CA ASP A 38 5.41 13.13 13.31
C ASP A 38 6.61 12.22 13.62
N ALA A 39 6.46 10.92 13.60
CA ALA A 39 7.54 9.99 13.94
C ALA A 39 8.47 9.61 12.76
N GLY A 40 8.59 10.47 11.74
CA GLY A 40 9.36 10.15 10.53
C GLY A 40 8.64 9.16 9.60
N VAL A 41 7.31 9.07 9.71
CA VAL A 41 6.45 8.21 8.88
C VAL A 41 5.96 8.98 7.67
N GLU A 42 6.20 8.44 6.47
CA GLU A 42 5.70 9.02 5.22
C GLU A 42 4.17 8.87 5.13
N ARG A 43 3.49 9.98 4.85
CA ARG A 43 2.02 10.05 4.71
C ARG A 43 1.64 9.85 3.26
N ILE A 44 1.02 8.73 2.95
CA ILE A 44 0.66 8.34 1.58
C ILE A 44 -0.84 8.51 1.35
N GLY A 45 -1.22 9.40 0.44
CA GLY A 45 -2.62 9.50 -0.01
C GLY A 45 -2.96 8.37 -0.97
N VAL A 46 -4.01 7.60 -0.68
CA VAL A 46 -4.48 6.51 -1.54
C VAL A 46 -5.71 6.95 -2.33
N PHE A 47 -5.60 6.95 -3.66
CA PHE A 47 -6.62 7.43 -4.59
C PHE A 47 -7.03 6.35 -5.59
N VAL A 48 -8.27 6.42 -6.08
CA VAL A 48 -8.83 5.49 -7.05
C VAL A 48 -9.53 6.28 -8.16
N ASN A 49 -8.91 6.35 -9.35
CA ASN A 49 -9.43 7.04 -10.54
C ASN A 49 -9.85 8.48 -10.26
N ASP A 50 -9.02 9.20 -9.54
CA ASP A 50 -9.25 10.60 -9.15
C ASP A 50 -8.62 11.59 -10.14
N SER A 51 -8.91 12.87 -10.00
CA SER A 51 -8.31 13.91 -10.83
C SER A 51 -6.96 14.37 -10.26
N VAL A 52 -6.03 14.76 -11.15
CA VAL A 52 -4.75 15.34 -10.73
C VAL A 52 -4.95 16.53 -9.80
N MET A 53 -5.92 17.41 -10.12
CA MET A 53 -6.19 18.59 -9.33
C MET A 53 -6.60 18.25 -7.88
N HIS A 54 -7.51 17.29 -7.71
CA HIS A 54 -7.94 16.85 -6.37
C HIS A 54 -6.81 16.17 -5.60
N ILE A 55 -6.00 15.35 -6.27
CA ILE A 55 -4.82 14.72 -5.64
C ILE A 55 -3.84 15.79 -5.12
N LEU A 56 -3.50 16.78 -5.95
CA LEU A 56 -2.60 17.87 -5.56
C LEU A 56 -3.18 18.72 -4.42
N GLN A 57 -4.49 18.97 -4.43
CA GLN A 57 -5.16 19.63 -3.33
C GLN A 57 -5.04 18.82 -2.04
N CYS A 58 -5.31 17.50 -2.08
CA CYS A 58 -5.16 16.63 -0.90
C CYS A 58 -3.71 16.59 -0.39
N ILE A 59 -2.71 16.59 -1.27
CA ILE A 59 -1.30 16.68 -0.85
C ILE A 59 -1.07 17.90 0.04
N ASN A 60 -1.57 19.06 -0.37
CA ASN A 60 -1.41 20.29 0.40
C ASN A 60 -2.25 20.28 1.69
N ASP A 61 -3.54 19.90 1.60
CA ASP A 61 -4.48 19.99 2.72
C ASP A 61 -4.13 19.01 3.84
N TYR A 62 -3.61 17.82 3.47
CA TYR A 62 -3.28 16.75 4.42
C TYR A 62 -1.78 16.57 4.64
N ASN A 63 -0.95 17.42 4.04
CA ASN A 63 0.52 17.34 4.13
C ASN A 63 1.03 15.93 3.80
N LEU A 64 0.62 15.43 2.64
CA LEU A 64 1.04 14.10 2.18
C LEU A 64 2.46 14.16 1.60
N ASN A 65 3.24 13.13 1.85
CA ASN A 65 4.59 12.95 1.31
C ASN A 65 4.57 12.20 -0.02
N GLY A 66 3.52 11.40 -0.26
CA GLY A 66 3.40 10.61 -1.47
C GLY A 66 1.98 10.25 -1.83
N VAL A 67 1.84 9.61 -2.98
CA VAL A 67 0.57 9.21 -3.58
C VAL A 67 0.62 7.74 -3.97
N GLN A 68 -0.41 6.99 -3.60
CA GLN A 68 -0.66 5.64 -4.12
C GLN A 68 -1.88 5.67 -5.04
N LEU A 69 -1.69 5.29 -6.28
CA LEU A 69 -2.74 5.11 -7.27
C LEU A 69 -3.23 3.67 -7.24
N HIS A 70 -4.48 3.47 -6.83
CA HIS A 70 -5.06 2.14 -6.61
C HIS A 70 -6.19 1.81 -7.59
N GLY A 71 -6.35 2.61 -8.63
CA GLY A 71 -7.36 2.43 -9.68
C GLY A 71 -6.76 1.98 -11.01
N GLN A 72 -7.37 2.45 -12.11
CA GLN A 72 -7.00 2.15 -13.48
C GLN A 72 -6.18 3.29 -14.14
N GLU A 73 -5.51 4.10 -13.32
CA GLU A 73 -4.76 5.26 -13.81
C GLU A 73 -3.66 4.82 -14.78
N PRO A 74 -3.62 5.37 -16.03
CA PRO A 74 -2.65 4.97 -17.04
C PRO A 74 -1.25 5.54 -16.73
N PRO A 75 -0.18 5.03 -17.37
CA PRO A 75 1.19 5.53 -17.18
C PRO A 75 1.34 7.03 -17.41
N GLU A 76 0.57 7.59 -18.34
CA GLU A 76 0.58 9.04 -18.63
C GLU A 76 0.09 9.86 -17.43
N PHE A 77 -0.91 9.36 -16.69
CA PHE A 77 -1.38 9.99 -15.48
C PHE A 77 -0.26 10.01 -14.40
N CYS A 78 0.49 8.91 -14.29
CA CYS A 78 1.64 8.84 -13.40
C CYS A 78 2.72 9.88 -13.77
N ARG A 79 3.04 10.01 -15.06
CA ARG A 79 3.98 11.06 -15.55
C ARG A 79 3.47 12.46 -15.25
N GLN A 80 2.17 12.70 -15.41
CA GLN A 80 1.56 13.99 -15.11
C GLN A 80 1.69 14.35 -13.64
N LEU A 81 1.47 13.40 -12.71
CA LEU A 81 1.68 13.62 -11.28
C LEU A 81 3.15 13.91 -10.97
N LYS A 82 4.10 13.15 -11.54
CA LYS A 82 5.53 13.40 -11.39
C LYS A 82 5.93 14.80 -11.90
N ALA A 83 5.41 15.21 -13.05
CA ALA A 83 5.64 16.55 -13.62
C ALA A 83 5.07 17.69 -12.74
N ASN A 84 4.06 17.41 -11.92
CA ASN A 84 3.48 18.32 -10.94
C ASN A 84 4.13 18.23 -9.55
N GLY A 85 5.30 17.59 -9.42
CA GLY A 85 6.10 17.60 -8.21
C GLY A 85 5.76 16.50 -7.20
N VAL A 86 5.02 15.46 -7.58
CA VAL A 86 4.81 14.28 -6.72
C VAL A 86 6.11 13.47 -6.68
N GLU A 87 6.86 13.58 -5.58
CA GLU A 87 8.16 12.93 -5.42
C GLU A 87 8.03 11.43 -5.17
N LEU A 88 7.09 11.00 -4.34
CA LEU A 88 6.86 9.61 -3.98
C LEU A 88 5.55 9.12 -4.58
N LEU A 89 5.64 8.24 -5.59
CA LEU A 89 4.49 7.73 -6.33
C LEU A 89 4.49 6.20 -6.32
N LEU A 90 3.42 5.63 -5.77
CA LEU A 90 3.18 4.20 -5.74
C LEU A 90 2.05 3.83 -6.70
N LYS A 91 2.16 2.71 -7.41
CA LYS A 91 1.09 2.16 -8.24
C LYS A 91 0.66 0.79 -7.74
N ALA A 92 -0.57 0.67 -7.31
CA ALA A 92 -1.16 -0.62 -6.99
C ALA A 92 -1.58 -1.34 -8.28
N LEU A 93 -1.20 -2.60 -8.38
CA LEU A 93 -1.52 -3.49 -9.49
C LEU A 93 -2.04 -4.81 -8.93
N SER A 94 -3.21 -5.23 -9.42
CA SER A 94 -3.75 -6.54 -9.08
C SER A 94 -3.04 -7.62 -9.89
N VAL A 95 -2.46 -8.59 -9.20
CA VAL A 95 -1.72 -9.70 -9.81
C VAL A 95 -2.33 -11.01 -9.33
N ALA A 96 -2.86 -11.82 -10.25
CA ALA A 96 -3.36 -13.16 -10.02
C ALA A 96 -2.59 -14.22 -10.85
N SER A 97 -1.89 -13.79 -11.88
CA SER A 97 -1.16 -14.67 -12.81
C SER A 97 0.12 -14.00 -13.32
N VAL A 98 1.02 -14.81 -13.88
CA VAL A 98 2.24 -14.29 -14.55
C VAL A 98 1.91 -13.33 -15.70
N ASN A 99 0.75 -13.53 -16.37
CA ASN A 99 0.34 -12.64 -17.45
C ASN A 99 0.03 -11.22 -16.95
N ASP A 100 -0.46 -11.08 -15.71
CA ASP A 100 -0.78 -9.77 -15.13
C ASP A 100 0.48 -8.94 -14.89
N LEU A 101 1.64 -9.57 -14.70
CA LEU A 101 2.91 -8.87 -14.54
C LEU A 101 3.36 -8.10 -15.78
N LYS A 102 2.81 -8.41 -16.96
CA LYS A 102 3.13 -7.69 -18.20
C LYS A 102 2.75 -6.22 -18.14
N GLN A 103 1.70 -5.88 -17.39
CA GLN A 103 1.28 -4.49 -17.20
C GLN A 103 2.35 -3.65 -16.51
N CYS A 104 3.21 -4.25 -15.67
CA CYS A 104 4.24 -3.53 -14.93
C CYS A 104 5.19 -2.76 -15.86
N GLY A 105 5.52 -3.34 -17.03
CA GLY A 105 6.46 -2.73 -17.98
C GLY A 105 6.04 -1.33 -18.46
N ALA A 106 4.75 -1.03 -18.46
CA ALA A 106 4.26 0.29 -18.86
C ALA A 106 4.51 1.38 -17.80
N TYR A 107 4.71 1.00 -16.54
CA TYR A 107 4.92 1.90 -15.39
C TYR A 107 6.35 1.85 -14.86
N ASP A 108 7.15 0.85 -15.28
CA ASP A 108 8.52 0.65 -14.79
C ASP A 108 9.39 1.88 -15.07
N GLY A 109 10.07 2.39 -14.04
CA GLY A 109 10.86 3.62 -14.11
C GLY A 109 10.05 4.93 -14.09
N ILE A 110 8.68 4.86 -14.00
CA ILE A 110 7.83 6.05 -13.84
C ILE A 110 7.41 6.20 -12.38
N VAL A 111 7.07 5.09 -11.73
CA VAL A 111 6.67 5.05 -10.32
C VAL A 111 7.83 4.57 -9.46
N ASP A 112 7.83 4.96 -8.19
CA ASP A 112 8.90 4.62 -7.26
C ASP A 112 8.71 3.21 -6.68
N TYR A 113 7.45 2.79 -6.49
CA TYR A 113 7.10 1.47 -6.00
C TYR A 113 5.86 0.91 -6.69
N PHE A 114 5.84 -0.40 -6.90
CA PHE A 114 4.58 -1.11 -7.07
C PHE A 114 4.04 -1.57 -5.72
N VAL A 115 2.71 -1.65 -5.62
CA VAL A 115 2.02 -2.36 -4.55
C VAL A 115 1.28 -3.51 -5.23
N PHE A 116 1.78 -4.73 -5.07
CA PHE A 116 1.12 -5.90 -5.63
C PHE A 116 0.01 -6.36 -4.69
N ASP A 117 -1.22 -5.97 -5.08
CA ASP A 117 -2.42 -6.39 -4.39
C ASP A 117 -2.85 -7.75 -4.93
N THR A 118 -2.69 -8.74 -4.11
CA THR A 118 -2.95 -10.11 -4.47
C THR A 118 -4.43 -10.41 -4.28
N LYS A 119 -5.20 -10.39 -5.38
CA LYS A 119 -6.61 -10.81 -5.35
C LYS A 119 -6.69 -12.32 -5.19
N THR A 120 -7.34 -12.77 -4.12
CA THR A 120 -7.89 -14.12 -4.09
C THR A 120 -9.06 -14.18 -5.08
N PRO A 121 -9.11 -15.14 -6.04
CA PRO A 121 -10.20 -15.24 -7.02
C PRO A 121 -11.57 -15.50 -6.41
N ASP A 122 -11.63 -15.97 -5.17
CA ASP A 122 -12.86 -16.40 -4.51
C ASP A 122 -13.11 -15.60 -3.22
N TYR A 123 -14.11 -14.75 -3.25
CA TYR A 123 -14.85 -14.35 -2.07
C TYR A 123 -15.60 -15.58 -1.51
N GLY A 124 -14.90 -16.41 -0.77
CA GLY A 124 -15.56 -17.51 -0.07
C GLY A 124 -14.77 -18.80 -0.02
N GLY A 125 -14.12 -19.06 1.11
CA GLY A 125 -14.01 -20.40 1.67
C GLY A 125 -13.05 -21.41 1.06
N SER A 126 -12.24 -21.10 0.05
CA SER A 126 -11.31 -22.11 -0.52
C SER A 126 -10.03 -22.32 0.30
N GLY A 127 -9.75 -21.46 1.28
CA GLY A 127 -8.54 -21.56 2.11
C GLY A 127 -7.21 -21.44 1.34
N LYS A 128 -7.25 -21.13 0.04
CA LYS A 128 -6.05 -20.91 -0.76
C LYS A 128 -5.66 -19.44 -0.66
N CYS A 129 -4.58 -19.16 0.04
CA CYS A 129 -3.86 -17.90 -0.07
C CYS A 129 -3.39 -17.68 -1.51
N PHE A 130 -3.25 -16.44 -1.92
CA PHE A 130 -2.61 -16.10 -3.18
C PHE A 130 -1.20 -16.71 -3.20
N ASP A 131 -0.86 -17.34 -4.30
CA ASP A 131 0.47 -17.90 -4.49
C ASP A 131 1.45 -16.80 -4.89
N TRP A 132 2.20 -16.24 -3.94
CA TRP A 132 3.25 -15.24 -4.19
C TRP A 132 4.37 -15.75 -5.10
N GLU A 133 4.42 -17.05 -5.41
CA GLU A 133 5.33 -17.62 -6.38
C GLU A 133 5.18 -16.97 -7.77
N VAL A 134 3.98 -16.48 -8.12
CA VAL A 134 3.75 -15.71 -9.35
C VAL A 134 4.68 -14.51 -9.43
N LEU A 135 4.96 -13.83 -8.31
CA LEU A 135 5.82 -12.65 -8.28
C LEU A 135 7.29 -12.95 -8.53
N ARG A 136 7.74 -14.20 -8.42
CA ARG A 136 9.10 -14.61 -8.82
C ARG A 136 9.35 -14.40 -10.31
N HIS A 137 8.30 -14.30 -11.11
CA HIS A 137 8.38 -14.00 -12.55
C HIS A 137 8.44 -12.50 -12.85
N TYR A 138 8.34 -11.62 -11.85
CA TYR A 138 8.55 -10.19 -12.05
C TYR A 138 9.99 -9.91 -12.46
N LYS A 139 10.17 -9.19 -13.59
CA LYS A 139 11.48 -8.89 -14.19
C LYS A 139 11.75 -7.39 -14.31
N GLY A 140 10.83 -6.55 -13.81
CA GLY A 140 10.99 -5.11 -13.82
C GLY A 140 12.07 -4.61 -12.86
N THR A 141 12.37 -3.32 -12.95
CA THR A 141 13.39 -2.67 -12.13
C THR A 141 12.81 -1.95 -10.91
N THR A 142 11.53 -1.58 -10.97
CA THR A 142 10.83 -0.89 -9.87
C THR A 142 10.65 -1.82 -8.68
N PRO A 143 11.06 -1.42 -7.46
CA PRO A 143 10.81 -2.20 -6.25
C PRO A 143 9.32 -2.30 -5.94
N PHE A 144 8.94 -3.31 -5.13
CA PHE A 144 7.56 -3.52 -4.80
C PHE A 144 7.30 -3.89 -3.34
N LEU A 145 6.09 -3.55 -2.91
CA LEU A 145 5.49 -3.97 -1.65
C LEU A 145 4.49 -5.12 -1.92
N LEU A 146 4.46 -6.11 -1.04
CA LEU A 146 3.40 -7.11 -1.01
C LEU A 146 2.20 -6.55 -0.27
N SER A 147 1.01 -6.71 -0.85
CA SER A 147 -0.27 -6.33 -0.27
C SER A 147 -1.32 -7.42 -0.51
N GLY A 148 -2.52 -7.25 0.05
CA GLY A 148 -3.65 -8.15 -0.15
C GLY A 148 -3.65 -9.36 0.78
N GLY A 149 -4.48 -9.31 1.84
CA GLY A 149 -4.73 -10.41 2.75
C GLY A 149 -3.58 -10.85 3.63
N LEU A 150 -2.51 -10.06 3.73
CA LEU A 150 -1.41 -10.31 4.67
C LEU A 150 -1.93 -10.31 6.11
N GLY A 151 -1.53 -11.33 6.88
CA GLY A 151 -1.95 -11.50 8.27
C GLY A 151 -1.24 -12.66 8.96
N MET A 152 -1.61 -12.93 10.21
CA MET A 152 -1.02 -14.00 11.02
C MET A 152 -1.10 -15.39 10.35
N HIS A 153 -2.15 -15.61 9.55
CA HIS A 153 -2.44 -16.91 8.92
C HIS A 153 -1.49 -17.29 7.78
N ASN A 154 -0.77 -16.32 7.19
CA ASN A 154 0.17 -16.55 6.09
C ASN A 154 1.59 -16.04 6.39
N THR A 155 1.89 -15.83 7.68
CA THR A 155 3.23 -15.37 8.12
C THR A 155 4.34 -16.30 7.67
N GLU A 156 4.16 -17.63 7.77
CA GLU A 156 5.18 -18.59 7.36
C GLU A 156 5.49 -18.55 5.87
N GLU A 157 4.49 -18.29 5.04
CA GLU A 157 4.68 -18.12 3.58
C GLU A 157 5.46 -16.84 3.30
N LEU A 158 5.11 -15.74 4.00
CA LEU A 158 5.84 -14.47 3.89
C LEU A 158 7.31 -14.63 4.28
N LEU A 159 7.60 -15.35 5.37
CA LEU A 159 8.98 -15.60 5.84
C LEU A 159 9.82 -16.41 4.83
N ARG A 160 9.19 -17.20 3.96
CA ARG A 160 9.85 -17.98 2.89
C ARG A 160 9.95 -17.22 1.57
N PHE A 161 9.18 -16.13 1.41
CA PHE A 161 9.18 -15.38 0.17
C PHE A 161 10.49 -14.62 0.01
N GLN A 162 11.05 -14.66 -1.19
CA GLN A 162 12.27 -13.93 -1.54
C GLN A 162 12.20 -13.41 -2.98
N HIS A 163 12.50 -12.15 -3.16
CA HIS A 163 12.64 -11.55 -4.47
C HIS A 163 13.58 -10.32 -4.38
N PRO A 164 14.52 -10.11 -5.35
CA PRO A 164 15.50 -9.02 -5.27
C PRO A 164 14.89 -7.61 -5.34
N ARG A 165 13.64 -7.48 -5.77
CA ARG A 165 12.90 -6.21 -5.83
C ARG A 165 11.83 -6.07 -4.76
N TRP A 166 11.63 -7.08 -3.93
CA TRP A 166 10.75 -6.98 -2.78
C TRP A 166 11.41 -6.13 -1.70
N CYS A 167 10.70 -5.09 -1.23
CA CYS A 167 11.26 -4.14 -0.28
C CYS A 167 10.33 -3.84 0.92
N GLY A 168 9.18 -4.50 1.01
CA GLY A 168 8.28 -4.29 2.14
C GLY A 168 6.90 -4.90 1.96
N ILE A 169 6.05 -4.63 2.93
CA ILE A 169 4.67 -5.12 3.00
C ILE A 169 3.69 -3.98 3.26
N ASP A 170 2.47 -4.13 2.77
CA ASP A 170 1.33 -3.26 3.05
C ASP A 170 0.28 -4.02 3.86
N LEU A 171 0.00 -3.56 5.09
CA LEU A 171 -0.87 -4.20 6.05
C LEU A 171 -2.15 -3.39 6.23
N ASN A 172 -3.31 -3.98 5.98
CA ASN A 172 -4.57 -3.28 6.09
C ASN A 172 -5.63 -4.07 6.87
N SER A 173 -6.61 -4.69 6.20
CA SER A 173 -7.85 -5.22 6.79
C SER A 173 -7.66 -6.29 7.85
N CYS A 174 -6.64 -7.14 7.73
CA CYS A 174 -6.36 -8.21 8.71
C CYS A 174 -5.87 -7.66 10.07
N PHE A 175 -5.56 -6.38 10.14
CA PHE A 175 -5.06 -5.69 11.34
C PHE A 175 -5.99 -4.54 11.76
N GLU A 176 -7.29 -4.70 11.59
CA GLU A 176 -8.29 -3.71 11.96
C GLU A 176 -9.32 -4.29 12.92
N VAL A 177 -9.66 -3.51 13.95
CA VAL A 177 -10.81 -3.77 14.81
C VAL A 177 -12.11 -3.22 14.21
N ALA A 178 -11.99 -2.21 13.36
CA ALA A 178 -13.04 -1.62 12.54
C ALA A 178 -12.40 -0.95 11.32
N PRO A 179 -13.12 -0.75 10.20
CA PRO A 179 -12.56 -0.09 9.02
C PRO A 179 -11.86 1.22 9.34
N GLY A 180 -10.55 1.31 9.04
CA GLY A 180 -9.72 2.48 9.32
C GLY A 180 -9.25 2.62 10.77
N HIS A 181 -9.52 1.65 11.65
CA HIS A 181 -9.04 1.63 13.03
C HIS A 181 -8.20 0.38 13.28
N LYS A 182 -6.88 0.55 13.40
CA LYS A 182 -5.94 -0.55 13.50
C LYS A 182 -5.90 -1.18 14.90
N ASP A 183 -5.80 -2.51 14.94
CA ASP A 183 -5.42 -3.26 16.14
C ASP A 183 -3.92 -3.10 16.37
N VAL A 184 -3.56 -2.16 17.24
CA VAL A 184 -2.16 -1.80 17.52
C VAL A 184 -1.40 -2.96 18.15
N ALA A 185 -2.06 -3.76 19.00
CA ALA A 185 -1.42 -4.90 19.67
C ALA A 185 -1.10 -6.00 18.67
N LEU A 186 -2.04 -6.33 17.80
CA LEU A 186 -1.86 -7.33 16.75
C LEU A 186 -0.80 -6.89 15.73
N LEU A 187 -0.83 -5.61 15.30
CA LEU A 187 0.20 -5.05 14.43
C LEU A 187 1.59 -5.13 15.04
N LYS A 188 1.72 -4.75 16.32
CA LYS A 188 3.00 -4.82 17.03
C LYS A 188 3.56 -6.23 17.07
N GLN A 189 2.72 -7.20 17.40
CA GLN A 189 3.12 -8.62 17.43
C GLN A 189 3.58 -9.09 16.05
N TYR A 190 2.81 -8.79 15.00
CA TYR A 190 3.14 -9.18 13.64
C TYR A 190 4.44 -8.55 13.14
N LEU A 191 4.60 -7.24 13.35
CA LEU A 191 5.81 -6.51 12.96
C LEU A 191 7.06 -7.05 13.67
N GLN A 192 6.97 -7.47 14.93
CA GLN A 192 8.08 -8.13 15.62
C GLN A 192 8.50 -9.43 14.94
N THR A 193 7.53 -10.20 14.43
CA THR A 193 7.80 -11.47 13.75
C THR A 193 8.44 -11.28 12.36
N VAL A 194 8.02 -10.27 11.62
CA VAL A 194 8.44 -10.11 10.21
C VAL A 194 9.62 -9.16 10.00
N ARG A 195 10.04 -8.40 11.01
CA ARG A 195 11.14 -7.42 10.88
C ARG A 195 12.50 -8.02 10.56
N GLU A 196 12.70 -9.28 10.87
CA GLU A 196 13.98 -9.95 10.60
C GLU A 196 14.19 -10.22 9.10
N ILE A 197 13.16 -10.06 8.28
CA ILE A 197 13.18 -10.33 6.83
C ILE A 197 12.92 -9.09 5.96
N LEU A 198 12.47 -7.99 6.55
CA LEU A 198 12.22 -6.70 5.91
C LEU A 198 13.38 -5.73 6.16
#